data_179d13b38a9cae2b4cdb3e9b69ca612c
#
_entry.id   179d13b38a9cae2b4cdb3e9b69ca612c
#
_cell.length_a   1.000
_cell.length_b   1.000
_cell.length_c   1.000
_cell.angle_alpha   90.00
_cell.angle_beta   90.00
_cell.angle_gamma   90.00
#
_symmetry.space_group_name_H-M   'P 1'
#
loop_
_entity.id
_entity.type
_entity.pdbx_description
1 polymer ?
#
loop_
_entity_poly.entity_id
_entity_poly.type
_entity_poly.pdbx_seq_one_letter_code
_entity_poly.pdbx_strand_id
1 'polypeptide(L)'
;MTAASPALRQYLLVTGNYWAFTLTDGALRMLVVMHFHQLGYSPLQVAMLFLFYEVFGVITNLVGGWLGARLGLNRTMNAGLALQIVALAMLAVPAAMLTVPWVMAAQALSGIAKDLNKMSAKGSLKGLVPGDQQARLYRWVALLTGSKNALKGVGFLLGALLLALLGFDGAVLAMAAALSAVWLGSVLFLQPDLGKAKAKPKFREL
;
A
#
# COMPACT_ATOMS: atom_id res chain seq x y z
N MET A 1 -4.96 -0.45 33.44
CA MET A 1 -4.77 -0.19 31.99
C MET A 1 -6.15 -0.03 31.37
N THR A 2 -6.56 1.19 31.05
CA THR A 2 -7.86 1.47 30.42
C THR A 2 -7.86 0.86 29.02
N ALA A 3 -8.80 -0.02 28.73
CA ALA A 3 -8.96 -0.62 27.41
C ALA A 3 -9.12 0.48 26.37
N ALA A 4 -8.32 0.45 25.31
CA ALA A 4 -8.39 1.42 24.22
C ALA A 4 -9.82 1.44 23.64
N SER A 5 -10.37 2.64 23.41
CA SER A 5 -11.71 2.76 22.82
C SER A 5 -11.76 2.02 21.47
N PRO A 6 -12.91 1.43 21.08
CA PRO A 6 -13.04 0.70 19.81
C PRO A 6 -12.56 1.52 18.59
N ALA A 7 -12.82 2.82 18.57
CA ALA A 7 -12.36 3.74 17.53
C ALA A 7 -10.83 3.88 17.50
N LEU A 8 -10.19 3.96 18.67
CA LEU A 8 -8.73 4.02 18.77
C LEU A 8 -8.08 2.73 18.28
N ARG A 9 -8.65 1.56 18.61
CA ARG A 9 -8.17 0.26 18.13
C ARG A 9 -8.23 0.18 16.60
N GLN A 10 -9.35 0.58 16.00
CA GLN A 10 -9.49 0.61 14.53
C GLN A 10 -8.53 1.61 13.89
N TYR A 11 -8.34 2.79 14.49
CA TYR A 11 -7.34 3.76 14.04
C TYR A 11 -5.92 3.18 14.02
N LEU A 12 -5.51 2.50 15.08
CA LEU A 12 -4.17 1.89 15.17
C LEU A 12 -3.98 0.79 14.12
N LEU A 13 -5.01 -0.04 13.88
CA LEU A 13 -4.98 -1.07 12.85
C LEU A 13 -4.87 -0.47 11.44
N VAL A 14 -5.71 0.51 11.10
CA VAL A 14 -5.66 1.21 9.81
C VAL A 14 -4.30 1.88 9.59
N THR A 15 -3.80 2.57 10.63
CA THR A 15 -2.51 3.26 10.56
C THR A 15 -1.35 2.27 10.43
N GLY A 16 -1.36 1.17 11.21
CA GLY A 16 -0.35 0.12 11.14
C GLY A 16 -0.30 -0.55 9.75
N ASN A 17 -1.47 -0.88 9.17
CA ASN A 17 -1.56 -1.41 7.82
C ASN A 17 -0.98 -0.44 6.78
N TYR A 18 -1.33 0.84 6.90
CA TYR A 18 -0.84 1.88 5.99
C TYR A 18 0.69 2.07 6.12
N TRP A 19 1.22 1.99 7.33
CA TRP A 19 2.65 2.08 7.59
C TRP A 19 3.41 0.87 7.03
N ALA A 20 2.93 -0.34 7.29
CA ALA A 20 3.51 -1.56 6.76
C ALA A 20 3.52 -1.55 5.23
N PHE A 21 2.40 -1.14 4.62
CA PHE A 21 2.34 -0.95 3.17
C PHE A 21 3.35 0.08 2.68
N THR A 22 3.44 1.25 3.33
CA THR A 22 4.35 2.34 2.92
C THR A 22 5.82 1.94 3.01
N LEU A 23 6.17 1.18 4.04
CA LEU A 23 7.53 0.62 4.21
C LEU A 23 7.87 -0.36 3.08
N THR A 24 6.98 -1.33 2.81
CA THR A 24 7.19 -2.32 1.74
C THR A 24 7.17 -1.69 0.36
N ASP A 25 6.31 -0.70 0.09
CA ASP A 25 6.31 0.05 -1.19
C ASP A 25 7.62 0.81 -1.40
N GLY A 26 8.13 1.48 -0.36
CA GLY A 26 9.44 2.14 -0.41
C GLY A 26 10.59 1.15 -0.62
N ALA A 27 10.58 0.05 0.14
CA ALA A 27 11.60 -1.00 0.04
C ALA A 27 11.62 -1.65 -1.35
N LEU A 28 10.45 -1.99 -1.90
CA LEU A 28 10.32 -2.56 -3.24
C LEU A 28 10.86 -1.62 -4.32
N ARG A 29 10.56 -0.32 -4.24
CA ARG A 29 11.08 0.66 -5.20
C ARG A 29 12.60 0.69 -5.20
N MET A 30 13.23 0.76 -4.02
CA MET A 30 14.69 0.79 -3.92
C MET A 30 15.31 -0.52 -4.37
N LEU A 31 14.71 -1.65 -4.00
CA LEU A 31 15.13 -2.98 -4.41
C LEU A 31 15.16 -3.11 -5.93
N VAL A 32 14.08 -2.73 -6.62
CA VAL A 32 13.98 -2.78 -8.10
C VAL A 32 15.01 -1.83 -8.73
N VAL A 33 15.11 -0.59 -8.25
CA VAL A 33 16.09 0.38 -8.78
C VAL A 33 17.52 -0.17 -8.71
N MET A 34 17.92 -0.64 -7.53
CA MET A 34 19.31 -1.12 -7.33
C MET A 34 19.59 -2.41 -8.09
N HIS A 35 18.67 -3.37 -8.06
CA HIS A 35 18.83 -4.65 -8.73
C HIS A 35 18.99 -4.49 -10.25
N PHE A 36 18.07 -3.74 -10.90
CA PHE A 36 18.14 -3.54 -12.34
C PHE A 36 19.31 -2.65 -12.77
N HIS A 37 19.71 -1.69 -11.91
CA HIS A 37 20.94 -0.94 -12.15
C HIS A 37 22.19 -1.85 -12.09
N GLN A 38 22.26 -2.78 -11.14
CA GLN A 38 23.33 -3.78 -11.07
C GLN A 38 23.37 -4.72 -12.29
N LEU A 39 22.22 -4.98 -12.90
CA LEU A 39 22.11 -5.75 -14.16
C LEU A 39 22.51 -4.92 -15.41
N GLY A 40 22.96 -3.67 -15.26
CA GLY A 40 23.44 -2.83 -16.33
C GLY A 40 22.37 -1.97 -17.02
N TYR A 41 21.14 -1.90 -16.48
CA TYR A 41 20.11 -1.02 -17.01
C TYR A 41 20.49 0.45 -16.79
N SER A 42 20.32 1.27 -17.82
CA SER A 42 20.50 2.71 -17.73
C SER A 42 19.45 3.35 -16.80
N PRO A 43 19.72 4.53 -16.23
CA PRO A 43 18.75 5.24 -15.37
C PRO A 43 17.39 5.45 -16.04
N LEU A 44 17.35 5.71 -17.35
CA LEU A 44 16.11 5.85 -18.09
C LEU A 44 15.34 4.53 -18.18
N GLN A 45 16.01 3.43 -18.47
CA GLN A 45 15.39 2.09 -18.50
C GLN A 45 14.82 1.72 -17.15
N VAL A 46 15.54 1.98 -16.06
CA VAL A 46 15.03 1.76 -14.70
C VAL A 46 13.80 2.63 -14.41
N ALA A 47 13.82 3.90 -14.81
CA ALA A 47 12.66 4.78 -14.66
C ALA A 47 11.43 4.27 -15.43
N MET A 48 11.62 3.72 -16.62
CA MET A 48 10.54 3.13 -17.44
C MET A 48 9.87 1.92 -16.78
N LEU A 49 10.57 1.16 -15.93
CA LEU A 49 9.97 0.06 -15.17
C LEU A 49 8.83 0.54 -14.25
N PHE A 50 8.88 1.81 -13.81
CA PHE A 50 7.87 2.40 -12.94
C PHE A 50 6.77 3.17 -13.70
N LEU A 51 6.83 3.25 -15.03
CA LEU A 51 5.84 3.99 -15.81
C LEU A 51 4.42 3.52 -15.51
N PHE A 52 4.18 2.21 -15.54
CA PHE A 52 2.87 1.65 -15.26
C PHE A 52 2.46 1.78 -13.80
N TYR A 53 3.41 1.78 -12.86
CA TYR A 53 3.11 2.08 -11.46
C TYR A 53 2.46 3.46 -11.30
N GLU A 54 2.98 4.48 -11.94
CA GLU A 54 2.43 5.84 -11.83
C GLU A 54 1.14 5.98 -12.64
N VAL A 55 1.08 5.47 -13.88
CA VAL A 55 -0.13 5.53 -14.73
C VAL A 55 -1.31 4.85 -14.07
N PHE A 56 -1.17 3.61 -13.63
CA PHE A 56 -2.24 2.88 -12.95
C PHE A 56 -2.55 3.44 -11.56
N GLY A 57 -1.57 4.03 -10.88
CA GLY A 57 -1.80 4.79 -9.66
C GLY A 57 -2.72 5.98 -9.89
N VAL A 58 -2.49 6.79 -10.95
CA VAL A 58 -3.37 7.92 -11.29
C VAL A 58 -4.79 7.44 -11.59
N ILE A 59 -4.94 6.42 -12.44
CA ILE A 59 -6.24 5.84 -12.78
C ILE A 59 -6.98 5.36 -11.51
N THR A 60 -6.27 4.63 -10.64
CA THR A 60 -6.85 4.13 -9.38
C THR A 60 -7.22 5.26 -8.43
N ASN A 61 -6.46 6.34 -8.40
CA ASN A 61 -6.78 7.50 -7.56
C ASN A 61 -8.09 8.17 -8.01
N LEU A 62 -8.40 8.18 -9.30
CA LEU A 62 -9.66 8.70 -9.83
C LEU A 62 -10.87 7.85 -9.44
N VAL A 63 -10.75 6.52 -9.49
CA VAL A 63 -11.88 5.60 -9.24
C VAL A 63 -11.94 5.05 -7.82
N GLY A 64 -10.85 5.15 -7.05
CA GLY A 64 -10.70 4.50 -5.75
C GLY A 64 -11.68 5.03 -4.69
N GLY A 65 -12.05 6.31 -4.76
CA GLY A 65 -13.06 6.89 -3.86
C GLY A 65 -14.43 6.24 -4.05
N TRP A 66 -14.85 6.05 -5.28
CA TRP A 66 -16.08 5.34 -5.64
C TRP A 66 -16.01 3.87 -5.18
N LEU A 67 -14.88 3.20 -5.42
CA LEU A 67 -14.68 1.81 -5.03
C LEU A 67 -14.77 1.65 -3.50
N GLY A 68 -14.13 2.53 -2.74
CA GLY A 68 -14.20 2.55 -1.27
C GLY A 68 -15.60 2.79 -0.74
N ALA A 69 -16.36 3.71 -1.33
CA ALA A 69 -17.75 3.97 -0.97
C ALA A 69 -18.67 2.77 -1.28
N ARG A 70 -18.40 2.04 -2.36
CA ARG A 70 -19.21 0.90 -2.79
C ARG A 70 -18.90 -0.39 -2.02
N LEU A 71 -17.64 -0.70 -1.81
CA LEU A 71 -17.18 -1.96 -1.19
C LEU A 71 -16.94 -1.84 0.32
N GLY A 72 -16.72 -0.63 0.81
CA GLY A 72 -16.21 -0.35 2.15
C GLY A 72 -14.70 -0.10 2.14
N LEU A 73 -14.27 0.87 2.92
CA LEU A 73 -12.87 1.34 2.91
C LEU A 73 -11.89 0.27 3.42
N ASN A 74 -12.28 -0.48 4.47
CA ASN A 74 -11.41 -1.53 5.01
C ASN A 74 -11.29 -2.73 4.05
N ARG A 75 -12.36 -3.09 3.33
CA ARG A 75 -12.28 -4.11 2.27
C ARG A 75 -11.36 -3.65 1.13
N THR A 76 -11.47 -2.38 0.73
CA THR A 76 -10.62 -1.80 -0.30
C THR A 76 -9.14 -1.75 0.15
N MET A 77 -8.88 -1.47 1.44
CA MET A 77 -7.54 -1.56 2.02
C MET A 77 -6.97 -2.98 1.96
N ASN A 78 -7.77 -3.98 2.36
CA ASN A 78 -7.37 -5.39 2.31
C ASN A 78 -7.11 -5.86 0.87
N ALA A 79 -7.91 -5.41 -0.10
CA ALA A 79 -7.66 -5.66 -1.51
C ALA A 79 -6.34 -5.03 -1.98
N GLY A 80 -6.03 -3.80 -1.54
CA GLY A 80 -4.75 -3.16 -1.81
C GLY A 80 -3.55 -3.92 -1.22
N LEU A 81 -3.65 -4.39 0.03
CA LEU A 81 -2.60 -5.23 0.64
C LEU A 81 -2.41 -6.54 -0.12
N ALA A 82 -3.50 -7.22 -0.50
CA ALA A 82 -3.45 -8.46 -1.28
C ALA A 82 -2.81 -8.23 -2.66
N LEU A 83 -3.17 -7.15 -3.37
CA LEU A 83 -2.55 -6.81 -4.65
C LEU A 83 -1.05 -6.55 -4.53
N GLN A 84 -0.60 -5.92 -3.44
CA GLN A 84 0.83 -5.71 -3.18
C GLN A 84 1.56 -7.04 -2.95
N ILE A 85 0.93 -7.98 -2.22
CA ILE A 85 1.50 -9.33 -2.02
C ILE A 85 1.60 -10.06 -3.37
N VAL A 86 0.58 -9.97 -4.23
CA VAL A 86 0.63 -10.54 -5.59
C VAL A 86 1.73 -9.88 -6.43
N ALA A 87 1.88 -8.55 -6.38
CA ALA A 87 2.95 -7.85 -7.08
C ALA A 87 4.35 -8.31 -6.62
N LEU A 88 4.54 -8.50 -5.31
CA LEU A 88 5.77 -9.07 -4.76
C LEU A 88 5.97 -10.52 -5.24
N ALA A 89 4.94 -11.36 -5.18
CA ALA A 89 5.01 -12.75 -5.65
C ALA A 89 5.36 -12.85 -7.15
N MET A 90 4.86 -11.92 -7.98
CA MET A 90 5.24 -11.83 -9.40
C MET A 90 6.72 -11.52 -9.60
N LEU A 91 7.37 -10.84 -8.67
CA LEU A 91 8.81 -10.54 -8.75
C LEU A 91 9.68 -11.66 -8.14
N ALA A 92 9.10 -12.59 -7.37
CA ALA A 92 9.77 -13.75 -6.81
C ALA A 92 9.82 -14.92 -7.80
N VAL A 93 10.07 -14.65 -9.08
CA VAL A 93 10.20 -15.66 -10.14
C VAL A 93 11.67 -15.76 -10.57
N PRO A 94 12.08 -16.89 -11.20
CA PRO A 94 13.46 -17.01 -11.69
C PRO A 94 13.85 -15.86 -12.60
N ALA A 95 15.12 -15.43 -12.53
CA ALA A 95 15.65 -14.27 -13.25
C ALA A 95 15.35 -14.28 -14.77
N ALA A 96 15.29 -15.47 -15.40
CA ALA A 96 14.91 -15.61 -16.79
C ALA A 96 13.48 -15.15 -17.12
N MET A 97 12.59 -15.10 -16.14
CA MET A 97 11.21 -14.62 -16.28
C MET A 97 11.05 -13.14 -15.95
N LEU A 98 12.04 -12.51 -15.31
CA LEU A 98 12.03 -11.07 -14.94
C LEU A 98 12.23 -10.17 -16.16
N THR A 99 11.44 -10.37 -17.20
CA THR A 99 11.44 -9.50 -18.39
C THR A 99 10.89 -8.12 -18.05
N VAL A 100 11.28 -7.10 -18.84
CA VAL A 100 10.80 -5.72 -18.65
C VAL A 100 9.27 -5.64 -18.59
N PRO A 101 8.50 -6.23 -19.52
CA PRO A 101 7.03 -6.20 -19.43
C PRO A 101 6.47 -6.87 -18.17
N TRP A 102 7.11 -7.96 -17.71
CA TRP A 102 6.70 -8.64 -16.49
C TRP A 102 6.88 -7.77 -15.24
N VAL A 103 8.04 -7.13 -15.12
CA VAL A 103 8.32 -6.19 -14.03
C VAL A 103 7.39 -4.98 -14.09
N MET A 104 7.12 -4.44 -15.28
CA MET A 104 6.16 -3.34 -15.46
C MET A 104 4.74 -3.75 -15.05
N ALA A 105 4.31 -4.98 -15.34
CA ALA A 105 3.02 -5.50 -14.90
C ALA A 105 2.94 -5.63 -13.37
N ALA A 106 3.97 -6.17 -12.72
CA ALA A 106 4.07 -6.21 -11.26
C ALA A 106 4.03 -4.79 -10.64
N GLN A 107 4.75 -3.84 -11.23
CA GLN A 107 4.73 -2.44 -10.81
C GLN A 107 3.35 -1.78 -11.03
N ALA A 108 2.61 -2.12 -12.08
CA ALA A 108 1.24 -1.66 -12.28
C ALA A 108 0.33 -2.08 -11.11
N LEU A 109 0.38 -3.36 -10.71
CA LEU A 109 -0.37 -3.86 -9.55
C LEU A 109 0.03 -3.16 -8.26
N SER A 110 1.33 -2.93 -8.04
CA SER A 110 1.83 -2.18 -6.89
C SER A 110 1.33 -0.73 -6.88
N GLY A 111 1.25 -0.06 -8.04
CA GLY A 111 0.67 1.28 -8.17
C GLY A 111 -0.81 1.33 -7.80
N ILE A 112 -1.60 0.37 -8.29
CA ILE A 112 -3.01 0.20 -7.91
C ILE A 112 -3.12 -0.02 -6.40
N ALA A 113 -2.35 -0.96 -5.85
CA ALA A 113 -2.32 -1.30 -4.43
C ALA A 113 -2.04 -0.07 -3.55
N LYS A 114 -1.05 0.75 -3.94
CA LYS A 114 -0.67 1.99 -3.25
C LYS A 114 -1.84 2.95 -3.11
N ASP A 115 -2.54 3.24 -4.21
CA ASP A 115 -3.59 4.24 -4.18
C ASP A 115 -4.86 3.73 -3.51
N LEU A 116 -5.21 2.43 -3.63
CA LEU A 116 -6.27 1.81 -2.84
C LEU A 116 -5.99 1.92 -1.32
N ASN A 117 -4.78 1.58 -0.87
CA ASN A 117 -4.38 1.70 0.54
C ASN A 117 -4.43 3.14 1.03
N LYS A 118 -3.85 4.09 0.28
CA LYS A 118 -3.82 5.51 0.63
C LYS A 118 -5.22 6.10 0.79
N MET A 119 -6.12 5.81 -0.14
CA MET A 119 -7.48 6.34 -0.11
C MET A 119 -8.30 5.70 1.00
N SER A 120 -8.18 4.39 1.17
CA SER A 120 -8.87 3.65 2.23
C SER A 120 -8.42 4.12 3.62
N ALA A 121 -7.12 4.27 3.85
CA ALA A 121 -6.60 4.75 5.12
C ALA A 121 -7.15 6.14 5.48
N LYS A 122 -7.06 7.10 4.55
CA LYS A 122 -7.55 8.46 4.77
C LYS A 122 -9.08 8.52 4.95
N GLY A 123 -9.81 7.76 4.15
CA GLY A 123 -11.27 7.70 4.24
C GLY A 123 -11.76 7.07 5.53
N SER A 124 -11.11 6.00 5.99
CA SER A 124 -11.47 5.29 7.23
C SER A 124 -11.37 6.19 8.46
N LEU A 125 -10.40 7.11 8.51
CA LEU A 125 -10.26 8.04 9.62
C LEU A 125 -11.47 8.96 9.79
N LYS A 126 -12.07 9.40 8.68
CA LYS A 126 -13.29 10.23 8.72
C LYS A 126 -14.47 9.47 9.33
N GLY A 127 -14.56 8.17 9.08
CA GLY A 127 -15.64 7.32 9.62
C GLY A 127 -15.44 6.92 11.09
N LEU A 128 -14.23 7.07 11.64
CA LEU A 128 -13.89 6.68 13.01
C LEU A 128 -14.05 7.81 14.03
N VAL A 129 -14.11 9.07 13.57
CA VAL A 129 -14.19 10.25 14.45
C VAL A 129 -15.56 10.89 14.33
N PRO A 130 -16.29 11.10 15.44
CA PRO A 130 -17.54 11.86 15.45
C PRO A 130 -17.35 13.28 14.89
N GLY A 131 -18.39 13.80 14.21
CA GLY A 131 -18.32 15.07 13.50
C GLY A 131 -18.02 16.30 14.38
N ASP A 132 -18.26 16.22 15.68
CA ASP A 132 -17.97 17.24 16.69
C ASP A 132 -16.48 17.24 17.13
N GLN A 133 -15.70 16.21 16.81
CA GLN A 133 -14.29 16.07 17.25
C GLN A 133 -13.29 16.39 16.12
N GLN A 134 -13.46 17.51 15.43
CA GLN A 134 -12.60 17.93 14.31
C GLN A 134 -11.11 17.99 14.65
N ALA A 135 -10.75 18.46 15.85
CA ALA A 135 -9.36 18.53 16.31
C ALA A 135 -8.70 17.14 16.40
N ARG A 136 -9.46 16.11 16.79
CA ARG A 136 -9.01 14.72 16.84
C ARG A 136 -8.79 14.16 15.43
N LEU A 137 -9.72 14.42 14.53
CA LEU A 137 -9.59 14.03 13.12
C LEU A 137 -8.33 14.66 12.50
N TYR A 138 -8.12 15.96 12.74
CA TYR A 138 -6.93 16.67 12.23
C TYR A 138 -5.63 16.04 12.72
N ARG A 139 -5.53 15.73 14.01
CA ARG A 139 -4.34 15.06 14.58
C ARG A 139 -4.09 13.70 13.97
N TRP A 140 -5.13 12.89 13.79
CA TRP A 140 -5.00 11.55 13.22
C TRP A 140 -4.60 11.59 11.76
N VAL A 141 -5.19 12.49 10.95
CA VAL A 141 -4.82 12.69 9.54
C VAL A 141 -3.40 13.25 9.42
N ALA A 142 -3.02 14.19 10.28
CA ALA A 142 -1.67 14.78 10.30
C ALA A 142 -0.61 13.71 10.60
N LEU A 143 -0.84 12.86 11.61
CA LEU A 143 0.06 11.76 11.94
C LEU A 143 0.19 10.75 10.78
N LEU A 144 -0.95 10.32 10.20
CA LEU A 144 -0.96 9.39 9.08
C LEU A 144 -0.21 9.96 7.85
N THR A 145 -0.45 11.24 7.53
CA THR A 145 0.12 11.88 6.34
C THR A 145 1.58 12.30 6.58
N GLY A 146 1.88 12.83 7.75
CA GLY A 146 3.22 13.30 8.12
C GLY A 146 4.22 12.16 8.23
N SER A 147 3.83 11.01 8.81
CA SER A 147 4.70 9.84 8.93
C SER A 147 5.03 9.19 7.58
N LYS A 148 4.21 9.38 6.54
CA LYS A 148 4.38 8.75 5.23
C LYS A 148 5.77 8.96 4.62
N ASN A 149 6.25 10.21 4.60
CA ASN A 149 7.51 10.54 3.93
C ASN A 149 8.72 9.97 4.70
N ALA A 150 8.67 10.02 6.04
CA ALA A 150 9.69 9.40 6.88
C ALA A 150 9.74 7.89 6.69
N LEU A 151 8.56 7.22 6.73
CA LEU A 151 8.46 5.78 6.51
C LEU A 151 8.90 5.36 5.12
N LYS A 152 8.63 6.17 4.09
CA LYS A 152 9.11 5.90 2.74
C LYS A 152 10.64 5.96 2.66
N GLY A 153 11.27 6.93 3.32
CA GLY A 153 12.73 7.01 3.44
C GLY A 153 13.31 5.80 4.17
N VAL A 154 12.72 5.39 5.30
CA VAL A 154 13.09 4.15 6.02
C VAL A 154 12.89 2.93 5.12
N GLY A 155 11.81 2.89 4.34
CA GLY A 155 11.56 1.84 3.35
C GLY A 155 12.69 1.74 2.32
N PHE A 156 13.19 2.85 1.79
CA PHE A 156 14.33 2.83 0.86
C PHE A 156 15.57 2.22 1.48
N LEU A 157 15.92 2.61 2.71
CA LEU A 157 17.04 2.01 3.43
C LEU A 157 16.82 0.51 3.66
N LEU A 158 15.61 0.12 4.06
CA LEU A 158 15.24 -1.28 4.25
C LEU A 158 15.38 -2.08 2.96
N GLY A 159 14.93 -1.54 1.81
CA GLY A 159 15.07 -2.19 0.50
C GLY A 159 16.52 -2.44 0.12
N ALA A 160 17.39 -1.44 0.32
CA ALA A 160 18.82 -1.57 0.08
C ALA A 160 19.47 -2.61 1.01
N LEU A 161 19.10 -2.60 2.30
CA LEU A 161 19.60 -3.55 3.28
C LEU A 161 19.14 -4.98 2.97
N LEU A 162 17.88 -5.18 2.65
CA LEU A 162 17.34 -6.50 2.29
C LEU A 162 18.02 -7.05 1.03
N LEU A 163 18.28 -6.19 0.02
CA LEU A 163 19.01 -6.58 -1.18
C LEU A 163 20.44 -7.05 -0.83
N ALA A 164 21.11 -6.31 0.04
CA ALA A 164 22.49 -6.62 0.44
C ALA A 164 22.60 -7.92 1.25
N LEU A 165 21.60 -8.22 2.11
CA LEU A 165 21.62 -9.36 3.01
C LEU A 165 21.02 -10.63 2.41
N LEU A 166 19.93 -10.52 1.64
CA LEU A 166 19.13 -11.63 1.18
C LEU A 166 19.13 -11.81 -0.35
N GLY A 167 19.73 -10.88 -1.08
CA GLY A 167 19.60 -10.81 -2.52
C GLY A 167 18.19 -10.38 -2.95
N PHE A 168 17.94 -10.35 -4.26
CA PHE A 168 16.66 -9.87 -4.80
C PHE A 168 15.49 -10.77 -4.40
N ASP A 169 15.59 -12.07 -4.67
CA ASP A 169 14.51 -13.04 -4.42
C ASP A 169 14.19 -13.16 -2.93
N GLY A 170 15.24 -13.27 -2.09
CA GLY A 170 15.08 -13.33 -0.64
C GLY A 170 14.43 -12.07 -0.05
N ALA A 171 14.80 -10.89 -0.55
CA ALA A 171 14.21 -9.62 -0.13
C ALA A 171 12.73 -9.52 -0.50
N VAL A 172 12.37 -9.91 -1.72
CA VAL A 172 10.97 -9.91 -2.20
C VAL A 172 10.12 -10.88 -1.38
N LEU A 173 10.61 -12.10 -1.14
CA LEU A 173 9.91 -13.11 -0.34
C LEU A 173 9.75 -12.67 1.13
N ALA A 174 10.77 -12.08 1.72
CA ALA A 174 10.71 -11.54 3.09
C ALA A 174 9.64 -10.44 3.21
N MET A 175 9.60 -9.51 2.24
CA MET A 175 8.58 -8.47 2.19
C MET A 175 7.19 -9.04 1.98
N ALA A 176 7.01 -10.03 1.10
CA ALA A 176 5.74 -10.70 0.85
C ALA A 176 5.25 -11.42 2.11
N ALA A 177 6.12 -12.14 2.82
CA ALA A 177 5.78 -12.83 4.07
C ALA A 177 5.36 -11.83 5.17
N ALA A 178 6.14 -10.76 5.38
CA ALA A 178 5.82 -9.73 6.36
C ALA A 178 4.47 -9.05 6.06
N LEU A 179 4.23 -8.69 4.80
CA LEU A 179 2.98 -8.04 4.40
C LEU A 179 1.79 -9.01 4.47
N SER A 180 2.00 -10.31 4.22
CA SER A 180 0.97 -11.34 4.38
C SER A 180 0.53 -11.48 5.83
N ALA A 181 1.47 -11.42 6.79
CA ALA A 181 1.12 -11.41 8.22
C ALA A 181 0.28 -10.19 8.60
N VAL A 182 0.64 -9.00 8.08
CA VAL A 182 -0.14 -7.76 8.27
C VAL A 182 -1.53 -7.89 7.64
N TRP A 183 -1.62 -8.43 6.42
CA TRP A 183 -2.89 -8.64 5.72
C TRP A 183 -3.81 -9.61 6.48
N LEU A 184 -3.30 -10.72 6.99
CA LEU A 184 -4.06 -11.66 7.81
C LEU A 184 -4.60 -10.97 9.07
N GLY A 185 -3.76 -10.23 9.79
CA GLY A 185 -4.20 -9.43 10.94
C GLY A 185 -5.26 -8.39 10.57
N SER A 186 -5.11 -7.75 9.40
CA SER A 186 -6.07 -6.80 8.88
C SER A 186 -7.44 -7.45 8.59
N VAL A 187 -7.46 -8.58 7.91
CA VAL A 187 -8.70 -9.32 7.60
C VAL A 187 -9.43 -9.76 8.87
N LEU A 188 -8.69 -10.18 9.90
CA LEU A 188 -9.26 -10.70 11.14
C LEU A 188 -9.79 -9.59 12.07
N PHE A 189 -9.17 -8.41 12.10
CA PHE A 189 -9.44 -7.41 13.12
C PHE A 189 -10.04 -6.10 12.62
N LEU A 190 -10.00 -5.81 11.32
CA LEU A 190 -10.65 -4.63 10.76
C LEU A 190 -12.13 -4.86 10.50
N GLN A 191 -12.94 -3.87 10.83
CA GLN A 191 -14.38 -3.88 10.54
C GLN A 191 -14.61 -3.73 9.03
N PRO A 192 -15.22 -4.71 8.33
CA PRO A 192 -15.24 -4.73 6.86
C PRO A 192 -16.08 -3.62 6.23
N ASP A 193 -17.14 -3.18 6.90
CA ASP A 193 -18.15 -2.25 6.32
C ASP A 193 -17.91 -0.78 6.70
N LEU A 194 -16.78 -0.44 7.34
CA LEU A 194 -16.45 0.94 7.66
C LEU A 194 -16.35 1.78 6.36
N GLY A 195 -17.06 2.92 6.36
CA GLY A 195 -17.08 3.86 5.23
C GLY A 195 -17.89 3.42 4.01
N LYS A 196 -18.64 2.31 4.10
CA LYS A 196 -19.56 1.88 3.05
C LYS A 196 -20.78 2.81 2.99
N ALA A 197 -21.06 3.34 1.82
CA ALA A 197 -22.23 4.18 1.63
C ALA A 197 -23.52 3.38 1.80
N LYS A 198 -24.55 3.97 2.45
CA LYS A 198 -25.87 3.36 2.61
C LYS A 198 -26.54 3.07 1.27
N ALA A 199 -26.44 4.00 0.30
CA ALA A 199 -26.84 3.80 -1.09
C ALA A 199 -25.59 3.56 -1.94
N LYS A 200 -25.62 2.54 -2.84
CA LYS A 200 -24.49 2.25 -3.73
C LYS A 200 -24.33 3.38 -4.74
N PRO A 201 -23.25 4.18 -4.71
CA PRO A 201 -23.08 5.27 -5.66
C PRO A 201 -22.95 4.72 -7.08
N LYS A 202 -23.63 5.36 -8.03
CA LYS A 202 -23.50 5.04 -9.44
C LYS A 202 -22.21 5.66 -9.99
N PHE A 203 -21.55 4.97 -10.92
CA PHE A 203 -20.32 5.47 -11.54
C PHE A 203 -20.50 6.81 -12.29
N ARG A 204 -21.74 7.08 -12.76
CA ARG A 204 -22.12 8.35 -13.43
C ARG A 204 -22.16 9.57 -12.51
N GLU A 205 -22.05 9.40 -11.20
CA GLU A 205 -22.12 10.47 -10.20
C GLU A 205 -20.71 10.91 -9.72
N LEU A 206 -19.66 10.41 -10.40
CA LEU A 206 -18.27 10.85 -10.29
C LEU A 206 -18.02 12.06 -11.17
#